data_7681ff652282c30b78bb36ca5a3d24c9
#
_entry.id   7681ff652282c30b78bb36ca5a3d24c9
#
_cell.length_a   1.000
_cell.length_b   1.000
_cell.length_c   1.000
_cell.angle_alpha   90.00
_cell.angle_beta   90.00
_cell.angle_gamma   90.00
#
_symmetry.space_group_name_H-M   'P 1'
#
loop_
_entity.id
_entity.type
_entity.pdbx_description
1 polymer ?
#
loop_
_entity_poly.entity_id
_entity_poly.type
_entity_poly.pdbx_seq_one_letter_code
_entity_poly.pdbx_strand_id
1 'polypeptide(L)' 'MKVKELMDSLKGDCYRFRVHYPEEWEFGLITGATFFGKRGLVLQHGEDDVSSFTLNPFWLSCEDETQRCIMVEIYLEP' A
#
# COMPACT_ATOMS: atom_id res chain seq x y z
N MET A 1 -2.15 -14.58 -1.12
CA MET A 1 -0.87 -13.86 -1.32
C MET A 1 -0.52 -13.11 -0.05
N LYS A 2 0.71 -13.24 0.39
CA LYS A 2 1.19 -12.47 1.53
C LYS A 2 1.71 -11.12 1.09
N VAL A 3 1.68 -10.14 1.99
CA VAL A 3 2.18 -8.79 1.71
C VAL A 3 3.61 -8.82 1.18
N LYS A 4 4.48 -9.63 1.78
CA LYS A 4 5.88 -9.72 1.33
C LYS A 4 6.00 -10.21 -0.11
N GLU A 5 5.12 -11.10 -0.53
CA GLU A 5 5.10 -11.60 -1.92
C GLU A 5 4.69 -10.49 -2.89
N LEU A 6 3.69 -9.70 -2.51
CA LEU A 6 3.27 -8.56 -3.30
C LEU A 6 4.42 -7.54 -3.44
N MET A 7 5.11 -7.26 -2.33
CA MET A 7 6.24 -6.32 -2.35
C MET A 7 7.37 -6.81 -3.26
N ASP A 8 7.65 -8.11 -3.24
CA ASP A 8 8.70 -8.69 -4.08
C ASP A 8 8.35 -8.62 -5.57
N SER A 9 7.07 -8.62 -5.90
CA SER A 9 6.62 -8.56 -7.29
C SER A 9 6.64 -7.16 -7.88
N LEU A 10 6.68 -6.12 -7.04
CA LEU A 10 6.68 -4.73 -7.50
C LEU A 10 8.09 -4.26 -7.81
N LYS A 11 8.28 -3.78 -9.03
CA LYS A 11 9.57 -3.28 -9.50
C LYS A 11 9.51 -1.78 -9.67
N GLY A 12 10.61 -1.10 -9.37
CA GLY A 12 10.71 0.34 -9.49
C GLY A 12 10.76 1.02 -8.14
N ASP A 13 10.94 2.33 -8.16
CA ASP A 13 11.28 3.08 -6.96
C ASP A 13 10.19 4.00 -6.43
N CYS A 14 9.15 4.25 -7.22
CA CYS A 14 8.18 5.26 -6.83
C CYS A 14 6.83 4.67 -6.47
N TYR A 15 6.82 3.95 -5.37
CA TYR A 15 5.60 3.38 -4.80
C TYR A 15 5.31 4.02 -3.46
N ARG A 16 4.01 4.22 -3.19
CA ARG A 16 3.49 4.57 -1.88
C ARG A 16 2.45 3.54 -1.52
N PHE A 17 2.36 3.19 -0.24
CA PHE A 17 1.50 2.10 0.21
C PHE A 17 0.52 2.60 1.25
N ARG A 18 -0.74 2.22 1.08
CA ARG A 18 -1.78 2.47 2.05
C ARG A 18 -2.39 1.13 2.43
N VAL A 19 -2.44 0.85 3.72
CA VAL A 19 -2.98 -0.42 4.22
C VAL A 19 -4.35 -0.16 4.83
N HIS A 20 -5.32 -0.96 4.41
CA HIS A 20 -6.67 -0.94 4.93
C HIS A 20 -6.89 -2.20 5.75
N TYR A 21 -7.25 -2.00 7.01
CA TYR A 21 -7.47 -3.11 7.93
C TYR A 21 -8.91 -3.61 7.82
N PRO A 22 -9.17 -4.91 8.06
CA PRO A 22 -10.51 -5.49 7.88
C PRO A 22 -11.64 -4.74 8.59
N GLU A 23 -11.38 -4.26 9.80
CA GLU A 23 -12.39 -3.53 10.57
C GLU A 23 -12.82 -2.24 9.88
N GLU A 24 -11.90 -1.58 9.20
CA GLU A 24 -12.17 -0.30 8.53
C GLU A 24 -13.03 -0.48 7.29
N TRP A 25 -12.66 -1.43 6.43
CA TRP A 25 -13.40 -1.59 5.18
C TRP A 25 -14.66 -2.45 5.33
N GLU A 26 -14.71 -3.30 6.34
CA GLU A 26 -15.89 -4.07 6.67
C GLU A 26 -17.06 -3.16 7.06
N PHE A 27 -16.76 -2.07 7.76
CA PHE A 27 -17.77 -1.08 8.15
C PHE A 27 -17.85 0.11 7.20
N GLY A 28 -17.11 0.07 6.09
CA GLY A 28 -17.10 1.16 5.13
C GLY A 28 -16.30 2.39 5.56
N LEU A 29 -15.52 2.25 6.59
CA LEU A 29 -14.68 3.36 7.10
C LEU A 29 -13.29 3.24 6.50
N ILE A 30 -12.89 4.27 5.77
CA ILE A 30 -11.55 4.34 5.19
C ILE A 30 -10.65 5.28 6.01
N THR A 31 -11.21 5.87 7.05
CA THR A 31 -10.49 6.76 7.96
C THR A 31 -9.60 5.95 8.88
N GLY A 32 -8.34 5.99 8.73
CA GLY A 32 -7.42 5.20 9.53
C GLY A 32 -6.45 4.40 8.69
N ALA A 33 -6.57 4.49 7.37
CA ALA A 33 -5.61 3.87 6.50
C ALA A 33 -4.20 4.40 6.82
N THR A 34 -3.28 3.48 6.99
CA THR A 34 -1.91 3.82 7.38
C THR A 34 -1.01 3.80 6.16
N PHE A 35 -0.13 4.80 6.06
CA PHE A 35 0.84 4.91 4.98
C PHE A 35 2.16 4.29 5.42
N PHE A 36 2.72 3.47 4.56
CA PHE A 36 3.97 2.79 4.82
C PHE A 36 4.95 2.98 3.67
N GLY A 37 6.25 2.93 3.98
CA GLY A 37 7.26 2.63 2.98
C GLY A 37 7.31 1.11 2.79
N LYS A 38 7.90 0.69 1.68
CA LYS A 38 7.98 -0.74 1.34
C LYS A 38 8.61 -1.58 2.46
N ARG A 39 9.73 -1.09 3.01
CA ARG A 39 10.46 -1.79 4.05
C ARG A 39 9.65 -1.88 5.36
N GLY A 40 9.03 -0.78 5.75
CA GLY A 40 8.21 -0.76 6.96
C GLY A 40 7.00 -1.66 6.84
N LEU A 41 6.40 -1.71 5.65
CA LEU A 41 5.26 -2.56 5.38
C LEU A 41 5.64 -4.04 5.53
N VAL A 42 6.77 -4.45 4.98
CA VAL A 42 7.24 -5.83 5.10
C VAL A 42 7.55 -6.19 6.56
N LEU A 43 8.14 -5.27 7.31
CA LEU A 43 8.45 -5.51 8.72
C LEU A 43 7.20 -5.70 9.57
N GLN A 44 6.16 -4.93 9.31
CA GLN A 44 4.94 -4.98 10.13
C GLN A 44 3.90 -5.98 9.63
N HIS A 45 3.77 -6.13 8.32
CA HIS A 45 2.67 -6.88 7.71
C HIS A 45 3.12 -7.94 6.71
N GLY A 46 4.41 -8.22 6.62
CA GLY A 46 4.94 -9.14 5.61
C GLY A 46 4.28 -10.51 5.57
N GLU A 47 3.86 -11.02 6.72
CA GLU A 47 3.23 -12.34 6.84
C GLU A 47 1.70 -12.29 6.74
N ASP A 48 1.11 -11.11 6.69
CA ASP A 48 -0.33 -10.97 6.59
C ASP A 48 -0.81 -11.28 5.18
N ASP A 49 -2.01 -11.83 5.08
CA ASP A 49 -2.61 -12.19 3.80
C ASP A 49 -3.33 -10.99 3.17
N VAL A 50 -3.15 -10.84 1.87
CA VAL A 50 -3.79 -9.79 1.08
C VAL A 50 -5.09 -10.31 0.51
N SER A 51 -6.19 -9.63 0.83
CA SER A 51 -7.49 -9.92 0.24
C SER A 51 -7.55 -9.38 -1.19
N SER A 52 -7.18 -8.12 -1.36
CA SER A 52 -7.14 -7.47 -2.66
C SER A 52 -6.21 -6.27 -2.60
N PHE A 53 -5.85 -5.76 -3.76
CA PHE A 53 -5.08 -4.52 -3.83
C PHE A 53 -5.42 -3.77 -5.11
N THR A 54 -5.19 -2.45 -5.09
CA THR A 54 -5.37 -1.60 -6.26
C THR A 54 -4.11 -0.80 -6.53
N LEU A 55 -3.88 -0.49 -7.79
CA LEU A 55 -2.76 0.33 -8.24
C LEU A 55 -3.31 1.58 -8.88
N ASN A 56 -2.99 2.74 -8.30
CA ASN A 56 -3.48 4.03 -8.79
C ASN A 56 -2.30 4.97 -9.02
N PRO A 57 -2.11 5.47 -10.26
CA PRO A 57 -1.05 6.43 -10.52
C PRO A 57 -1.38 7.79 -9.90
N PHE A 58 -0.33 8.48 -9.45
CA PHE A 58 -0.48 9.85 -8.95
C PHE A 58 0.81 10.61 -9.19
N TRP A 59 0.73 11.94 -9.09
CA TRP A 59 1.89 12.81 -9.26
C TRP A 59 2.36 13.31 -7.90
N LEU A 60 3.63 13.08 -7.61
CA LEU A 60 4.26 13.59 -6.41
C LEU A 60 5.06 14.83 -6.79
N SER A 61 4.68 15.97 -6.23
CA SER A 61 5.40 17.23 -6.44
C SER A 61 6.35 17.47 -5.29
N CYS A 62 7.62 17.69 -5.61
CA CYS A 62 8.64 17.98 -4.62
C CYS A 62 9.52 19.11 -5.17
N GLU A 63 9.42 20.28 -4.57
CA GLU A 63 10.12 21.50 -5.00
C GLU A 63 9.90 21.79 -6.48
N ASP A 64 10.94 21.64 -7.30
CA ASP A 64 10.87 21.95 -8.73
C ASP A 64 10.62 20.70 -9.60
N GLU A 65 10.45 19.54 -8.97
CA GLU A 65 10.28 18.29 -9.70
C GLU A 65 8.92 17.68 -9.46
N THR A 66 8.37 17.08 -10.51
CA THR A 66 7.14 16.30 -10.44
C THR A 66 7.48 14.88 -10.87
N GLN A 67 7.19 13.92 -10.02
CA GLN A 67 7.46 12.52 -10.28
C GLN A 67 6.17 11.71 -10.30
N ARG A 68 6.03 10.84 -11.31
CA ARG A 68 4.91 9.92 -11.37
C ARG A 68 5.16 8.75 -10.42
N CYS A 69 4.23 8.53 -9.53
CA CYS A 69 4.30 7.44 -8.57
C CYS A 69 3.05 6.58 -8.67
N ILE A 70 3.08 5.44 -7.99
CA ILE A 70 1.94 4.54 -7.93
C ILE A 70 1.54 4.37 -6.47
N MET A 71 0.29 4.66 -6.17
CA MET A 71 -0.30 4.36 -4.87
C MET A 71 -0.83 2.93 -4.90
N VAL A 72 -0.31 2.10 -4.03
CA VAL A 72 -0.76 0.72 -3.87
C VAL A 72 -1.63 0.68 -2.62
N GLU A 73 -2.92 0.42 -2.81
CA GLU A 73 -3.83 0.25 -1.69
C GLU A 73 -4.04 -1.23 -1.44
N ILE A 74 -3.71 -1.66 -0.24
CA ILE A 74 -3.70 -3.06 0.14
C ILE A 74 -4.79 -3.31 1.18
N TYR A 75 -5.69 -4.24 0.85
CA TYR A 75 -6.76 -4.65 1.76
C TYR A 75 -6.39 -6.00 2.36
N LEU A 76 -6.18 -6.03 3.66
CA LEU A 76 -5.78 -7.24 4.36
C LEU A 76 -6.98 -8.15 4.61
N GLU A 77 -6.73 -9.46 4.66
CA GLU A 77 -7.78 -10.42 5.03
C GLU A 77 -8.06 -10.34 6.53
N PRO A 78 -9.32 -10.54 6.93
CA PRO A 78 -9.70 -10.59 8.35
C PRO A 78 -9.08 -11.75 9.10
#